data_3ec514e988e2f8e61b5d7ab4d023fe76
#
_entry.id   3ec514e988e2f8e61b5d7ab4d023fe76
#
_cell.length_a   1.000
_cell.length_b   1.000
_cell.length_c   1.000
_cell.angle_alpha   90.00
_cell.angle_beta   90.00
_cell.angle_gamma   90.00
#
_symmetry.space_group_name_H-M   'P 1'
#
loop_
_entity.id
_entity.type
_entity.pdbx_description
1 polymer ?
#
loop_
_entity_poly.entity_id
_entity_poly.type
_entity_poly.pdbx_seq_one_letter_code
_entity_poly.pdbx_strand_id
1 'polypeptide(L)'
;MTTRIPTATPMSTEPSLALNQHSFLQLMWLASPALPIGGFSYSEGLEAAINAALVTTETEACNWLVQQLHLTQSRGDMAVIAQAVAAWQKNDLPRIAALNQWVRTTRETSELRLQTEQMGRSLTEWLRNRYASEAGHHASIQWLAQQDASYPIAFSFAAHCTGAAARDALLAYAFGWAEHMVQAAIKAVPLGQNAGQRILARLTADIPQAVEYALALPDHARQAFSPMLAILSAQHEHQYSRLFRS
;
A
#
# COMPACT_ATOMS: atom_id res chain seq x y z
N MET A 1 48.70 -42.96 -21.73
CA MET A 1 47.44 -42.76 -21.00
C MET A 1 47.25 -41.27 -20.77
N THR A 2 46.43 -40.64 -21.59
CA THR A 2 46.22 -39.18 -21.59
C THR A 2 44.87 -38.93 -20.95
N THR A 3 44.88 -38.40 -19.72
CA THR A 3 43.68 -38.14 -18.92
C THR A 3 43.03 -36.84 -19.44
N ARG A 4 41.81 -36.93 -20.01
CA ARG A 4 40.98 -35.78 -20.38
C ARG A 4 40.36 -35.18 -19.13
N ILE A 5 40.59 -33.90 -18.89
CA ILE A 5 39.91 -33.06 -17.90
C ILE A 5 38.52 -32.71 -18.46
N PRO A 6 37.42 -32.94 -17.75
CA PRO A 6 36.08 -32.51 -18.21
C PRO A 6 35.99 -30.98 -18.16
N THR A 7 35.63 -30.40 -19.29
CA THR A 7 35.30 -28.98 -19.42
C THR A 7 33.99 -28.68 -18.65
N ALA A 8 34.04 -27.79 -17.70
CA ALA A 8 32.85 -27.31 -16.99
C ALA A 8 31.95 -26.55 -17.95
N THR A 9 30.69 -26.98 -18.04
CA THR A 9 29.63 -26.28 -18.75
C THR A 9 29.38 -24.93 -18.04
N PRO A 10 29.30 -23.80 -18.75
CA PRO A 10 28.96 -22.53 -18.12
C PRO A 10 27.52 -22.61 -17.61
N MET A 11 27.33 -22.37 -16.32
CA MET A 11 26.01 -22.12 -15.72
C MET A 11 25.39 -20.93 -16.44
N SER A 12 24.24 -21.15 -17.09
CA SER A 12 23.40 -20.10 -17.58
C SER A 12 22.95 -19.23 -16.40
N THR A 13 23.54 -18.07 -16.23
CA THR A 13 23.02 -17.00 -15.38
C THR A 13 21.73 -16.51 -16.05
N GLU A 14 20.59 -16.95 -15.54
CA GLU A 14 19.34 -16.25 -15.82
C GLU A 14 19.55 -14.77 -15.47
N PRO A 15 19.11 -13.83 -16.34
CA PRO A 15 19.18 -12.43 -16.00
C PRO A 15 18.28 -12.20 -14.79
N SER A 16 18.85 -12.02 -13.64
CA SER A 16 18.18 -11.39 -12.52
C SER A 16 17.64 -10.07 -13.04
N LEU A 17 16.30 -9.92 -13.12
CA LEU A 17 15.65 -8.65 -13.37
C LEU A 17 15.89 -7.76 -12.14
N ALA A 18 17.14 -7.33 -11.96
CA ALA A 18 17.51 -6.39 -10.93
C ALA A 18 16.75 -5.10 -11.20
N LEU A 19 16.02 -4.63 -10.20
CA LEU A 19 15.34 -3.34 -10.22
C LEU A 19 16.36 -2.27 -10.63
N ASN A 20 16.08 -1.51 -11.69
CA ASN A 20 17.01 -0.47 -12.11
C ASN A 20 17.07 0.66 -11.06
N GLN A 21 18.21 1.33 -10.96
CA GLN A 21 18.45 2.36 -9.94
C GLN A 21 17.42 3.48 -9.96
N HIS A 22 16.97 3.90 -11.14
CA HIS A 22 15.97 4.95 -11.29
C HIS A 22 14.60 4.51 -10.76
N SER A 23 14.11 3.35 -11.15
CA SER A 23 12.85 2.77 -10.65
C SER A 23 12.90 2.58 -9.12
N PHE A 24 14.04 2.13 -8.59
CA PHE A 24 14.23 1.97 -7.14
C PHE A 24 14.06 3.30 -6.40
N LEU A 25 14.73 4.37 -6.85
CA LEU A 25 14.61 5.69 -6.21
C LEU A 25 13.19 6.27 -6.32
N GLN A 26 12.50 6.02 -7.43
CA GLN A 26 11.10 6.43 -7.58
C GLN A 26 10.18 5.66 -6.63
N LEU A 27 10.38 4.35 -6.43
CA LEU A 27 9.61 3.58 -5.46
C LEU A 27 9.90 4.03 -4.02
N MET A 28 11.15 4.34 -3.67
CA MET A 28 11.49 4.93 -2.37
C MET A 28 10.75 6.27 -2.17
N TRP A 29 10.64 7.09 -3.22
CA TRP A 29 9.89 8.34 -3.14
C TRP A 29 8.41 8.11 -2.92
N LEU A 30 7.80 7.13 -3.62
CA LEU A 30 6.39 6.75 -3.42
C LEU A 30 6.11 6.18 -2.03
N ALA A 31 7.08 5.52 -1.40
CA ALA A 31 7.00 5.02 -0.02
C ALA A 31 7.31 6.09 1.03
N SER A 32 7.81 7.26 0.63
CA SER A 32 8.26 8.28 1.57
C SER A 32 7.09 8.94 2.32
N PRO A 33 7.19 9.14 3.64
CA PRO A 33 6.21 9.92 4.40
C PRO A 33 6.14 11.39 3.98
N ALA A 34 7.13 11.87 3.23
CA ALA A 34 7.14 13.22 2.66
C ALA A 34 6.28 13.33 1.38
N LEU A 35 5.77 12.21 0.84
CA LEU A 35 4.83 12.24 -0.28
C LEU A 35 3.55 12.98 0.16
N PRO A 36 3.09 14.02 -0.57
CA PRO A 36 2.03 14.90 -0.10
C PRO A 36 0.62 14.30 -0.29
N ILE A 37 0.42 13.08 0.21
CA ILE A 37 -0.86 12.35 0.15
C ILE A 37 -1.67 12.41 1.44
N GLY A 38 -1.08 12.96 2.52
CA GLY A 38 -1.76 13.13 3.81
C GLY A 38 -1.92 11.83 4.63
N GLY A 39 -1.20 10.76 4.31
CA GLY A 39 -1.29 9.46 4.99
C GLY A 39 -1.10 9.54 6.51
N PHE A 40 -0.26 10.46 6.98
CA PHE A 40 0.01 10.70 8.42
C PHE A 40 -1.21 11.18 9.22
N SER A 41 -2.30 11.53 8.56
CA SER A 41 -3.55 12.02 9.20
C SER A 41 -4.52 10.89 9.54
N TYR A 42 -4.19 9.65 9.25
CA TYR A 42 -5.10 8.51 9.37
C TYR A 42 -4.50 7.43 10.28
N SER A 43 -5.35 6.79 11.08
CA SER A 43 -4.99 5.71 11.99
C SER A 43 -5.64 4.37 11.64
N GLU A 44 -6.55 4.36 10.67
CA GLU A 44 -7.28 3.15 10.22
C GLU A 44 -7.89 2.38 11.39
N GLY A 45 -8.63 3.08 12.26
CA GLY A 45 -9.29 2.50 13.43
C GLY A 45 -8.38 2.20 14.62
N LEU A 46 -7.06 2.40 14.50
CA LEU A 46 -6.13 2.17 15.61
C LEU A 46 -6.42 3.10 16.80
N GLU A 47 -6.72 4.39 16.55
CA GLU A 47 -7.08 5.33 17.62
C GLU A 47 -8.31 4.86 18.41
N ALA A 48 -9.34 4.37 17.72
CA ALA A 48 -10.52 3.82 18.38
C ALA A 48 -10.20 2.54 19.17
N ALA A 49 -9.32 1.67 18.65
CA ALA A 49 -8.86 0.49 19.36
C ALA A 49 -8.13 0.84 20.66
N ILE A 50 -7.33 1.91 20.65
CA ILE A 50 -6.63 2.43 21.82
C ILE A 50 -7.64 2.99 22.84
N ASN A 51 -8.59 3.80 22.39
CA ASN A 51 -9.62 4.36 23.27
C ASN A 51 -10.53 3.29 23.89
N ALA A 52 -10.74 2.18 23.19
CA ALA A 52 -11.44 1.01 23.70
C ALA A 52 -10.57 0.10 24.59
N ALA A 53 -9.33 0.50 24.90
CA ALA A 53 -8.34 -0.28 25.66
C ALA A 53 -8.02 -1.67 25.06
N LEU A 54 -8.20 -1.85 23.75
CA LEU A 54 -7.83 -3.06 23.01
C LEU A 54 -6.36 -3.04 22.60
N VAL A 55 -5.76 -1.85 22.51
CA VAL A 55 -4.35 -1.63 22.19
C VAL A 55 -3.78 -0.63 23.18
N THR A 56 -2.98 -1.11 24.12
CA THR A 56 -2.42 -0.30 25.22
C THR A 56 -0.90 -0.45 25.38
N THR A 57 -0.33 -1.47 24.74
CA THR A 57 1.09 -1.82 24.83
C THR A 57 1.74 -1.91 23.46
N GLU A 58 3.09 -1.90 23.44
CA GLU A 58 3.88 -2.14 22.22
C GLU A 58 3.51 -3.47 21.53
N THR A 59 3.38 -4.53 22.32
CA THR A 59 3.05 -5.87 21.78
C THR A 59 1.66 -5.90 21.15
N GLU A 60 0.67 -5.28 21.76
CA GLU A 60 -0.68 -5.20 21.22
C GLU A 60 -0.73 -4.34 19.94
N ALA A 61 -0.03 -3.20 19.93
CA ALA A 61 0.09 -2.37 18.73
C ALA A 61 0.77 -3.12 17.58
N CYS A 62 1.86 -3.84 17.87
CA CYS A 62 2.54 -4.67 16.89
C CYS A 62 1.61 -5.75 16.31
N ASN A 63 0.91 -6.49 17.18
CA ASN A 63 -0.02 -7.54 16.76
C ASN A 63 -1.18 -6.97 15.94
N TRP A 64 -1.73 -5.82 16.35
CA TRP A 64 -2.76 -5.12 15.59
C TRP A 64 -2.30 -4.81 14.16
N LEU A 65 -1.14 -4.19 14.00
CA LEU A 65 -0.63 -3.79 12.70
C LEU A 65 -0.27 -4.99 11.82
N VAL A 66 0.31 -6.06 12.38
CA VAL A 66 0.56 -7.31 11.66
C VAL A 66 -0.76 -7.94 11.16
N GLN A 67 -1.80 -7.95 12.00
CA GLN A 67 -3.11 -8.44 11.59
C GLN A 67 -3.71 -7.57 10.48
N GLN A 68 -3.63 -6.23 10.58
CA GLN A 68 -4.12 -5.35 9.50
C GLN A 68 -3.35 -5.57 8.19
N LEU A 69 -2.04 -5.79 8.23
CA LEU A 69 -1.25 -6.13 7.05
C LEU A 69 -1.79 -7.38 6.35
N HIS A 70 -2.08 -8.44 7.11
CA HIS A 70 -2.48 -9.74 6.54
C HIS A 70 -3.99 -9.85 6.26
N LEU A 71 -4.86 -9.18 7.02
CA LEU A 71 -6.31 -9.33 6.89
C LEU A 71 -6.94 -8.27 5.99
N THR A 72 -6.39 -7.05 5.97
CA THR A 72 -6.94 -5.95 5.17
C THR A 72 -6.05 -5.59 3.99
N GLN A 73 -4.78 -5.26 4.21
CA GLN A 73 -3.91 -4.76 3.17
C GLN A 73 -3.62 -5.82 2.10
N SER A 74 -3.15 -7.01 2.47
CA SER A 74 -2.78 -8.05 1.51
C SER A 74 -3.99 -8.61 0.74
N ARG A 75 -5.16 -8.65 1.36
CA ARG A 75 -6.40 -9.18 0.75
C ARG A 75 -7.20 -8.15 -0.03
N GLY A 76 -6.99 -6.88 0.25
CA GLY A 76 -7.69 -5.75 -0.35
C GLY A 76 -6.79 -4.93 -1.25
N ASP A 77 -6.23 -3.85 -0.70
CA ASP A 77 -5.53 -2.81 -1.47
C ASP A 77 -4.32 -3.32 -2.23
N MET A 78 -3.49 -4.14 -1.62
CA MET A 78 -2.31 -4.69 -2.30
C MET A 78 -2.70 -5.60 -3.46
N ALA A 79 -3.74 -6.45 -3.31
CA ALA A 79 -4.24 -7.28 -4.41
C ALA A 79 -4.81 -6.42 -5.55
N VAL A 80 -5.53 -5.34 -5.23
CA VAL A 80 -6.01 -4.36 -6.22
C VAL A 80 -4.84 -3.70 -6.95
N ILE A 81 -3.81 -3.25 -6.23
CA ILE A 81 -2.62 -2.62 -6.83
C ILE A 81 -1.94 -3.58 -7.81
N ALA A 82 -1.72 -4.85 -7.41
CA ALA A 82 -1.11 -5.85 -8.27
C ALA A 82 -1.87 -6.04 -9.59
N GLN A 83 -3.20 -6.16 -9.50
CA GLN A 83 -4.08 -6.34 -10.65
C GLN A 83 -4.18 -5.07 -11.50
N ALA A 84 -4.19 -3.89 -10.88
CA ALA A 84 -4.23 -2.62 -11.58
C ALA A 84 -2.93 -2.31 -12.32
N VAL A 85 -1.75 -2.62 -11.74
CA VAL A 85 -0.46 -2.50 -12.45
C VAL A 85 -0.45 -3.35 -13.72
N ALA A 86 -0.94 -4.59 -13.64
CA ALA A 86 -1.06 -5.47 -14.83
C ALA A 86 -2.07 -4.93 -15.86
N ALA A 87 -3.15 -4.27 -15.41
CA ALA A 87 -4.13 -3.63 -16.28
C ALA A 87 -3.56 -2.37 -16.96
N TRP A 88 -2.78 -1.55 -16.25
CA TRP A 88 -2.07 -0.39 -16.82
C TRP A 88 -1.10 -0.80 -17.92
N GLN A 89 -0.35 -1.88 -17.73
CA GLN A 89 0.57 -2.40 -18.76
C GLN A 89 -0.14 -2.76 -20.08
N LYS A 90 -1.43 -3.14 -19.99
CA LYS A 90 -2.28 -3.52 -21.12
C LYS A 90 -3.19 -2.38 -21.61
N ASN A 91 -3.14 -1.22 -20.96
CA ASN A 91 -4.07 -0.10 -21.15
C ASN A 91 -5.55 -0.52 -21.02
N ASP A 92 -5.84 -1.45 -20.08
CA ASP A 92 -7.18 -1.99 -19.85
C ASP A 92 -7.95 -1.06 -18.87
N LEU A 93 -8.40 0.09 -19.38
CA LEU A 93 -9.14 1.08 -18.60
C LEU A 93 -10.46 0.53 -18.01
N PRO A 94 -11.26 -0.31 -18.71
CA PRO A 94 -12.43 -0.94 -18.11
C PRO A 94 -12.10 -1.76 -16.86
N ARG A 95 -11.01 -2.52 -16.89
CA ARG A 95 -10.53 -3.29 -15.75
C ARG A 95 -10.14 -2.39 -14.58
N ILE A 96 -9.41 -1.31 -14.85
CA ILE A 96 -8.98 -0.35 -13.82
C ILE A 96 -10.21 0.34 -13.20
N ALA A 97 -11.21 0.71 -14.00
CA ALA A 97 -12.47 1.27 -13.51
C ALA A 97 -13.21 0.29 -12.59
N ALA A 98 -13.30 -0.99 -12.96
CA ALA A 98 -13.93 -2.02 -12.14
C ALA A 98 -13.20 -2.21 -10.80
N LEU A 99 -11.86 -2.19 -10.79
CA LEU A 99 -11.05 -2.24 -9.57
C LEU A 99 -11.27 -1.01 -8.68
N ASN A 100 -11.31 0.18 -9.27
CA ASN A 100 -11.62 1.43 -8.55
C ASN A 100 -13.00 1.38 -7.89
N GLN A 101 -14.00 0.94 -8.66
CA GLN A 101 -15.37 0.79 -8.14
C GLN A 101 -15.40 -0.21 -6.99
N TRP A 102 -14.69 -1.35 -7.09
CA TRP A 102 -14.62 -2.33 -6.02
C TRP A 102 -14.05 -1.71 -4.73
N VAL A 103 -12.92 -0.97 -4.80
CA VAL A 103 -12.34 -0.30 -3.64
C VAL A 103 -13.35 0.65 -2.99
N ARG A 104 -13.99 1.51 -3.78
CA ARG A 104 -14.91 2.55 -3.27
C ARG A 104 -16.18 1.97 -2.65
N THR A 105 -16.69 0.84 -3.17
CA THR A 105 -17.94 0.23 -2.70
C THR A 105 -17.74 -0.74 -1.53
N THR A 106 -16.53 -1.21 -1.31
CA THR A 106 -16.23 -2.18 -0.24
C THR A 106 -15.65 -1.56 1.03
N ARG A 107 -15.44 -0.24 1.06
CA ARG A 107 -15.09 0.46 2.33
C ARG A 107 -16.27 0.45 3.27
N GLU A 108 -16.10 -0.16 4.45
CA GLU A 108 -17.18 -0.45 5.39
C GLU A 108 -17.67 0.80 6.14
N THR A 109 -16.87 1.88 6.19
CA THR A 109 -17.22 3.13 6.87
C THR A 109 -16.98 4.35 5.98
N SER A 110 -17.62 5.47 6.32
CA SER A 110 -17.45 6.72 5.60
C SER A 110 -16.04 7.28 5.75
N GLU A 111 -15.41 7.12 6.92
CA GLU A 111 -14.03 7.56 7.17
C GLU A 111 -13.01 6.79 6.32
N LEU A 112 -13.08 5.45 6.28
CA LEU A 112 -12.20 4.63 5.45
C LEU A 112 -12.38 4.92 3.96
N ARG A 113 -13.63 5.22 3.53
CA ARG A 113 -13.90 5.63 2.16
C ARG A 113 -13.33 7.00 1.87
N LEU A 114 -13.56 7.98 2.74
CA LEU A 114 -13.06 9.33 2.58
C LEU A 114 -11.53 9.36 2.56
N GLN A 115 -10.87 8.55 3.40
CA GLN A 115 -9.42 8.40 3.42
C GLN A 115 -8.89 7.97 2.04
N THR A 116 -9.39 6.86 1.48
CA THR A 116 -8.89 6.35 0.20
C THR A 116 -9.18 7.31 -0.96
N GLU A 117 -10.30 8.05 -0.91
CA GLU A 117 -10.65 9.06 -1.91
C GLU A 117 -9.76 10.31 -1.79
N GLN A 118 -9.50 10.80 -0.58
CA GLN A 118 -8.65 11.98 -0.37
C GLN A 118 -7.19 11.71 -0.73
N MET A 119 -6.64 10.56 -0.28
CA MET A 119 -5.28 10.16 -0.63
C MET A 119 -5.14 9.93 -2.14
N GLY A 120 -6.16 9.34 -2.78
CA GLY A 120 -6.20 9.14 -4.23
C GLY A 120 -6.19 10.45 -5.01
N ARG A 121 -7.00 11.43 -4.59
CA ARG A 121 -7.00 12.78 -5.18
C ARG A 121 -5.65 13.48 -5.02
N SER A 122 -5.08 13.44 -3.81
CA SER A 122 -3.78 14.06 -3.53
C SER A 122 -2.67 13.45 -4.37
N LEU A 123 -2.66 12.12 -4.52
CA LEU A 123 -1.66 11.44 -5.36
C LEU A 123 -1.88 11.75 -6.85
N THR A 124 -3.12 11.81 -7.32
CA THR A 124 -3.44 12.20 -8.72
C THR A 124 -2.97 13.63 -9.01
N GLU A 125 -3.15 14.57 -8.07
CA GLU A 125 -2.65 15.93 -8.22
C GLU A 125 -1.11 15.99 -8.22
N TRP A 126 -0.46 15.21 -7.33
CA TRP A 126 0.99 15.09 -7.34
C TRP A 126 1.51 14.52 -8.68
N LEU A 127 0.85 13.48 -9.23
CA LEU A 127 1.17 12.92 -10.54
C LEU A 127 1.04 13.96 -11.65
N ARG A 128 -0.02 14.78 -11.64
CA ARG A 128 -0.21 15.87 -12.60
C ARG A 128 0.95 16.84 -12.58
N ASN A 129 1.40 17.24 -11.40
CA ASN A 129 2.52 18.18 -11.24
C ASN A 129 3.85 17.52 -11.62
N ARG A 130 4.06 16.26 -11.22
CA ARG A 130 5.29 15.51 -11.47
C ARG A 130 5.53 15.26 -12.96
N TYR A 131 4.46 14.94 -13.69
CA TYR A 131 4.52 14.58 -15.12
C TYR A 131 3.99 15.69 -16.04
N ALA A 132 3.99 16.95 -15.57
CA ALA A 132 3.46 18.08 -16.33
C ALA A 132 4.12 18.27 -17.70
N SER A 133 5.42 17.95 -17.83
CA SER A 133 6.19 18.01 -19.09
C SER A 133 6.16 16.73 -19.91
N GLU A 134 5.54 15.65 -19.42
CA GLU A 134 5.56 14.31 -20.03
C GLU A 134 4.20 13.98 -20.64
N ALA A 135 3.96 14.41 -21.90
CA ALA A 135 2.68 14.28 -22.58
C ALA A 135 2.12 12.83 -22.60
N GLY A 136 2.98 11.82 -22.58
CA GLY A 136 2.59 10.40 -22.59
C GLY A 136 1.72 9.98 -21.40
N HIS A 137 1.78 10.69 -20.29
CA HIS A 137 1.02 10.36 -19.06
C HIS A 137 -0.25 11.21 -18.89
N HIS A 138 -0.42 12.29 -19.64
CA HIS A 138 -1.50 13.25 -19.42
C HIS A 138 -2.90 12.63 -19.55
N ALA A 139 -3.14 11.81 -20.56
CA ALA A 139 -4.44 11.17 -20.78
C ALA A 139 -4.82 10.26 -19.58
N SER A 140 -3.89 9.45 -19.10
CA SER A 140 -4.11 8.56 -17.95
C SER A 140 -4.33 9.33 -16.66
N ILE A 141 -3.58 10.41 -16.41
CA ILE A 141 -3.74 11.26 -15.24
C ILE A 141 -5.09 11.99 -15.29
N GLN A 142 -5.50 12.50 -16.45
CA GLN A 142 -6.81 13.10 -16.63
C GLN A 142 -7.93 12.08 -16.38
N TRP A 143 -7.77 10.86 -16.89
CA TRP A 143 -8.71 9.77 -16.65
C TRP A 143 -8.83 9.44 -15.15
N LEU A 144 -7.70 9.32 -14.42
CA LEU A 144 -7.69 9.11 -12.97
C LEU A 144 -8.49 10.19 -12.22
N ALA A 145 -8.32 11.45 -12.60
CA ALA A 145 -9.06 12.57 -11.99
C ALA A 145 -10.57 12.48 -12.28
N GLN A 146 -10.96 12.08 -13.50
CA GLN A 146 -12.36 11.92 -13.89
C GLN A 146 -13.06 10.74 -13.19
N GLN A 147 -12.28 9.70 -12.82
CA GLN A 147 -12.80 8.51 -12.13
C GLN A 147 -12.81 8.65 -10.61
N ASP A 148 -12.42 9.78 -10.04
CA ASP A 148 -12.21 9.92 -8.60
C ASP A 148 -11.37 8.76 -8.07
N ALA A 149 -10.18 8.56 -8.65
CA ALA A 149 -9.36 7.40 -8.37
C ALA A 149 -9.07 7.26 -6.87
N SER A 150 -9.35 6.07 -6.34
CA SER A 150 -8.97 5.69 -4.98
C SER A 150 -7.44 5.59 -4.83
N TYR A 151 -6.93 5.65 -3.60
CA TYR A 151 -5.49 5.63 -3.36
C TYR A 151 -4.79 4.41 -3.98
N PRO A 152 -5.27 3.16 -3.85
CA PRO A 152 -4.65 2.01 -4.50
C PRO A 152 -4.57 2.15 -6.04
N ILE A 153 -5.58 2.73 -6.66
CA ILE A 153 -5.60 2.93 -8.13
C ILE A 153 -4.64 4.04 -8.56
N ALA A 154 -4.62 5.17 -7.87
CA ALA A 154 -3.65 6.23 -8.14
C ALA A 154 -2.21 5.75 -7.91
N PHE A 155 -1.97 4.98 -6.83
CA PHE A 155 -0.68 4.38 -6.53
C PHE A 155 -0.24 3.37 -7.60
N SER A 156 -1.15 2.53 -8.09
CA SER A 156 -0.84 1.54 -9.14
C SER A 156 -0.37 2.22 -10.43
N PHE A 157 -0.94 3.38 -10.78
CA PHE A 157 -0.48 4.17 -11.92
C PHE A 157 0.88 4.82 -11.65
N ALA A 158 1.07 5.40 -10.46
CA ALA A 158 2.38 5.95 -10.06
C ALA A 158 3.48 4.88 -10.16
N ALA A 159 3.21 3.68 -9.66
CA ALA A 159 4.11 2.53 -9.75
C ALA A 159 4.35 2.09 -11.20
N HIS A 160 3.31 2.02 -12.03
CA HIS A 160 3.43 1.73 -13.47
C HIS A 160 4.39 2.71 -14.16
N CYS A 161 4.30 4.01 -13.87
CA CYS A 161 5.20 5.02 -14.43
C CYS A 161 6.67 4.81 -14.06
N THR A 162 6.97 4.10 -12.96
CA THR A 162 8.37 3.78 -12.58
C THR A 162 8.99 2.69 -13.43
N GLY A 163 8.19 1.90 -14.16
CA GLY A 163 8.63 0.69 -14.86
C GLY A 163 9.01 -0.47 -13.94
N ALA A 164 8.77 -0.37 -12.65
CA ALA A 164 9.07 -1.44 -11.69
C ALA A 164 8.08 -2.61 -11.81
N ALA A 165 8.50 -3.80 -11.38
CA ALA A 165 7.62 -4.95 -11.28
C ALA A 165 6.54 -4.73 -10.21
N ALA A 166 5.38 -5.38 -10.37
CA ALA A 166 4.28 -5.28 -9.40
C ALA A 166 4.72 -5.68 -7.97
N ARG A 167 5.60 -6.67 -7.84
CA ARG A 167 6.19 -7.10 -6.57
C ARG A 167 6.90 -5.94 -5.86
N ASP A 168 7.78 -5.22 -6.56
CA ASP A 168 8.56 -4.12 -6.00
C ASP A 168 7.66 -2.93 -5.65
N ALA A 169 6.64 -2.67 -6.46
CA ALA A 169 5.61 -1.67 -6.19
C ALA A 169 4.84 -2.00 -4.90
N LEU A 170 4.47 -3.27 -4.69
CA LEU A 170 3.78 -3.71 -3.47
C LEU A 170 4.67 -3.65 -2.23
N LEU A 171 5.97 -3.95 -2.35
CA LEU A 171 6.93 -3.78 -1.26
C LEU A 171 7.00 -2.31 -0.83
N ALA A 172 7.09 -1.38 -1.79
CA ALA A 172 7.11 0.05 -1.52
C ALA A 172 5.80 0.55 -0.89
N TYR A 173 4.64 0.09 -1.41
CA TYR A 173 3.33 0.42 -0.86
C TYR A 173 3.18 -0.05 0.59
N ALA A 174 3.47 -1.32 0.85
CA ALA A 174 3.32 -1.91 2.17
C ALA A 174 4.29 -1.29 3.19
N PHE A 175 5.51 -0.95 2.78
CA PHE A 175 6.46 -0.25 3.64
C PHE A 175 5.97 1.17 4.00
N GLY A 176 5.50 1.94 3.01
CA GLY A 176 4.94 3.28 3.25
C GLY A 176 3.72 3.23 4.18
N TRP A 177 2.82 2.27 3.99
CA TRP A 177 1.70 2.02 4.91
C TRP A 177 2.19 1.68 6.33
N ALA A 178 3.14 0.74 6.45
CA ALA A 178 3.68 0.33 7.74
C ALA A 178 4.31 1.50 8.50
N GLU A 179 5.06 2.36 7.82
CA GLU A 179 5.68 3.53 8.43
C GLU A 179 4.62 4.53 8.92
N HIS A 180 3.61 4.85 8.12
CA HIS A 180 2.51 5.72 8.54
C HIS A 180 1.79 5.16 9.78
N MET A 181 1.49 3.87 9.79
CA MET A 181 0.79 3.23 10.90
C MET A 181 1.63 3.14 12.18
N VAL A 182 2.94 2.91 12.06
CA VAL A 182 3.86 2.96 13.20
C VAL A 182 3.93 4.37 13.79
N GLN A 183 3.95 5.42 12.97
CA GLN A 183 3.90 6.81 13.43
C GLN A 183 2.56 7.12 14.14
N ALA A 184 1.45 6.58 13.63
CA ALA A 184 0.16 6.68 14.30
C ALA A 184 0.18 5.98 15.67
N ALA A 185 0.74 4.77 15.75
CA ALA A 185 0.89 4.04 17.01
C ALA A 185 1.75 4.81 18.04
N ILE A 186 2.89 5.38 17.63
CA ILE A 186 3.76 6.17 18.52
C ILE A 186 3.01 7.39 19.08
N LYS A 187 2.15 8.02 18.30
CA LYS A 187 1.40 9.21 18.72
C LYS A 187 0.22 8.88 19.65
N ALA A 188 -0.49 7.79 19.38
CA ALA A 188 -1.74 7.46 20.05
C ALA A 188 -1.54 6.55 21.29
N VAL A 189 -0.62 5.58 21.21
CA VAL A 189 -0.13 4.83 22.37
C VAL A 189 1.10 5.56 22.91
N PRO A 190 1.29 5.76 24.22
CA PRO A 190 2.49 6.45 24.73
C PRO A 190 3.76 5.59 24.56
N LEU A 191 4.10 5.29 23.31
CA LEU A 191 5.27 4.51 22.91
C LEU A 191 6.47 5.42 22.67
N GLY A 192 7.65 4.96 23.10
CA GLY A 192 8.91 5.62 22.72
C GLY A 192 9.32 5.30 21.28
N GLN A 193 10.20 6.12 20.68
CA GLN A 193 10.71 5.94 19.32
C GLN A 193 11.30 4.52 19.09
N ASN A 194 12.03 3.98 20.08
CA ASN A 194 12.60 2.64 20.00
C ASN A 194 11.55 1.54 19.88
N ALA A 195 10.39 1.69 20.53
CA ALA A 195 9.27 0.78 20.39
C ALA A 195 8.71 0.81 18.95
N GLY A 196 8.52 1.99 18.39
CA GLY A 196 8.13 2.13 17.00
C GLY A 196 9.10 1.45 16.02
N GLN A 197 10.41 1.58 16.24
CA GLN A 197 11.41 0.91 15.40
C GLN A 197 11.33 -0.62 15.50
N ARG A 198 11.03 -1.20 16.67
CA ARG A 198 10.82 -2.64 16.81
C ARG A 198 9.56 -3.11 16.10
N ILE A 199 8.47 -2.35 16.18
CA ILE A 199 7.23 -2.65 15.44
C ILE A 199 7.50 -2.60 13.92
N LEU A 200 8.18 -1.57 13.43
CA LEU A 200 8.53 -1.46 12.01
C LEU A 200 9.41 -2.62 11.54
N ALA A 201 10.42 -3.02 12.34
CA ALA A 201 11.26 -4.16 12.04
C ALA A 201 10.45 -5.46 11.93
N ARG A 202 9.45 -5.65 12.80
CA ARG A 202 8.55 -6.80 12.69
C ARG A 202 7.70 -6.74 11.42
N LEU A 203 7.09 -5.61 11.10
CA LEU A 203 6.28 -5.45 9.89
C LEU A 203 7.12 -5.68 8.62
N THR A 204 8.35 -5.17 8.56
CA THR A 204 9.24 -5.40 7.42
C THR A 204 9.60 -6.86 7.22
N ALA A 205 9.63 -7.67 8.28
CA ALA A 205 9.82 -9.12 8.17
C ALA A 205 8.57 -9.84 7.61
N ASP A 206 7.37 -9.34 7.88
CA ASP A 206 6.11 -9.93 7.43
C ASP A 206 5.66 -9.44 6.03
N ILE A 207 6.05 -8.23 5.61
CA ILE A 207 5.68 -7.63 4.33
C ILE A 207 5.95 -8.56 3.13
N PRO A 208 7.10 -9.24 2.97
CA PRO A 208 7.33 -10.10 1.82
C PRO A 208 6.26 -11.20 1.68
N GLN A 209 5.85 -11.83 2.77
CA GLN A 209 4.80 -12.84 2.74
C GLN A 209 3.44 -12.25 2.34
N ALA A 210 3.10 -11.07 2.86
CA ALA A 210 1.87 -10.36 2.50
C ALA A 210 1.84 -9.98 1.01
N VAL A 211 2.99 -9.58 0.45
CA VAL A 211 3.16 -9.27 -0.98
C VAL A 211 2.92 -10.51 -1.85
N GLU A 212 3.56 -11.66 -1.52
CA GLU A 212 3.34 -12.89 -2.28
C GLU A 212 1.88 -13.33 -2.25
N TYR A 213 1.25 -13.24 -1.09
CA TYR A 213 -0.17 -13.53 -0.96
C TYR A 213 -1.03 -12.62 -1.86
N ALA A 214 -0.78 -11.31 -1.85
CA ALA A 214 -1.52 -10.35 -2.65
C ALA A 214 -1.35 -10.56 -4.16
N LEU A 215 -0.14 -10.92 -4.61
CA LEU A 215 0.16 -11.22 -6.01
C LEU A 215 -0.57 -12.46 -6.51
N ALA A 216 -0.71 -13.48 -5.66
CA ALA A 216 -1.36 -14.74 -6.00
C ALA A 216 -2.89 -14.69 -5.85
N LEU A 217 -3.46 -13.64 -5.25
CA LEU A 217 -4.88 -13.59 -4.89
C LEU A 217 -5.78 -13.38 -6.12
N PRO A 218 -6.70 -14.31 -6.42
CA PRO A 218 -7.64 -14.14 -7.53
C PRO A 218 -8.76 -13.14 -7.16
N ASP A 219 -9.41 -12.59 -8.17
CA ASP A 219 -10.44 -11.56 -8.04
C ASP A 219 -11.54 -11.88 -7.03
N HIS A 220 -12.07 -13.10 -7.10
CA HIS A 220 -13.19 -13.55 -6.25
C HIS A 220 -12.79 -13.78 -4.79
N ALA A 221 -11.49 -13.86 -4.50
CA ALA A 221 -10.97 -14.05 -3.17
C ALA A 221 -10.53 -12.74 -2.49
N ARG A 222 -10.62 -11.59 -3.20
CA ARG A 222 -10.40 -10.30 -2.56
C ARG A 222 -11.39 -10.07 -1.44
N GLN A 223 -10.92 -9.51 -0.34
CA GLN A 223 -11.73 -9.29 0.85
C GLN A 223 -11.41 -7.93 1.45
N ALA A 224 -12.44 -7.14 1.69
CA ALA A 224 -12.33 -5.86 2.40
C ALA A 224 -12.90 -5.95 3.84
N PHE A 225 -13.50 -7.09 4.22
CA PHE A 225 -14.20 -7.22 5.50
C PHE A 225 -13.24 -7.52 6.65
N SER A 226 -13.22 -6.62 7.61
CA SER A 226 -12.60 -6.82 8.91
C SER A 226 -13.57 -6.30 9.98
N PRO A 227 -14.49 -7.14 10.49
CA PRO A 227 -15.63 -6.71 11.30
C PRO A 227 -15.23 -5.83 12.48
N MET A 228 -14.15 -6.19 13.18
CA MET A 228 -13.69 -5.38 14.32
C MET A 228 -13.17 -4.01 13.86
N LEU A 229 -12.45 -3.95 12.75
CA LEU A 229 -11.99 -2.69 12.17
C LEU A 229 -13.17 -1.80 11.76
N ALA A 230 -14.20 -2.37 11.12
CA ALA A 230 -15.40 -1.64 10.73
C ALA A 230 -16.14 -1.08 11.95
N ILE A 231 -16.31 -1.88 13.02
CA ILE A 231 -16.93 -1.43 14.26
C ILE A 231 -16.14 -0.28 14.88
N LEU A 232 -14.83 -0.41 15.00
CA LEU A 232 -13.97 0.61 15.61
C LEU A 232 -13.91 1.88 14.76
N SER A 233 -13.85 1.75 13.43
CA SER A 233 -13.91 2.90 12.53
C SER A 233 -15.26 3.62 12.63
N ALA A 234 -16.38 2.90 12.72
CA ALA A 234 -17.70 3.49 12.92
C ALA A 234 -17.82 4.19 14.29
N GLN A 235 -17.21 3.64 15.34
CA GLN A 235 -17.15 4.29 16.65
C GLN A 235 -16.30 5.57 16.61
N HIS A 236 -15.20 5.54 15.86
CA HIS A 236 -14.32 6.70 15.67
C HIS A 236 -15.05 7.89 15.02
N GLU A 237 -15.98 7.64 14.10
CA GLU A 237 -16.80 8.70 13.49
C GLU A 237 -17.54 9.57 14.49
N HIS A 238 -17.90 9.01 15.66
CA HIS A 238 -18.64 9.68 16.72
C HIS A 238 -17.77 10.11 17.91
N GLN A 239 -16.44 9.91 17.83
CA GLN A 239 -15.52 10.26 18.90
C GLN A 239 -15.41 11.79 19.05
N TYR A 240 -15.58 12.30 20.27
CA TYR A 240 -15.60 13.74 20.55
C TYR A 240 -14.26 14.42 20.32
N SER A 241 -13.16 13.77 20.72
CA SER A 241 -11.80 14.28 20.52
C SER A 241 -11.00 13.27 19.71
N ARG A 242 -10.36 13.70 18.64
CA ARG A 242 -9.63 12.84 17.71
C ARG A 242 -8.26 13.42 17.38
N LEU A 243 -7.24 12.56 17.37
CA LEU A 243 -5.90 12.88 16.89
C LEU A 243 -5.80 12.70 15.37
N PHE A 244 -6.61 11.77 14.83
CA PHE A 244 -6.61 11.37 13.42
C PHE A 244 -7.98 11.60 12.78
N ARG A 245 -8.01 11.49 11.46
CA ARG A 245 -9.25 11.62 10.65
C ARG A 245 -10.00 10.29 10.45
N SER A 246 -9.31 9.16 10.71
CA SER A 246 -9.92 7.82 10.67
C SER A 246 -9.21 6.87 11.62
#